data_af19a1afd0bf3cec7ad25a9ead6226b9
#
_entry.id   af19a1afd0bf3cec7ad25a9ead6226b9
#
_cell.length_a   1.000
_cell.length_b   1.000
_cell.length_c   1.000
_cell.angle_alpha   90.00
_cell.angle_beta   90.00
_cell.angle_gamma   90.00
#
_symmetry.space_group_name_H-M   'P 1'
#
loop_
_entity.id
_entity.type
_entity.pdbx_description
1 polymer ?
#
loop_
_entity_poly.entity_id
_entity_poly.type
_entity_poly.pdbx_seq_one_letter_code
_entity_poly.pdbx_strand_id
1 'polypeptide(L)'
;MTNENIRVLVINPGSTSTKFGVYTKDGAEWSRSIWHGDDEIARFRGKPMLARLDYRAQLIEQALAEAGYAAQGFAATVGRGGLLPPLPCGTYLVDETMVEELRLARLGQHASNLGALLALRFAQAAGAKAYIVDPVTVDEWQDCARLTGSPLVERTSIGHALNAKAVARRYAREQGCTYPELRLIVAHLGSGITVSAHQDGRMIDSNSIEEGPFGVDRSGGLPVRALIKLCFSGKYTQEQLDRHVFGDGGLFAYLGTRDMIEVERRIDAGDREAARVFEAMVYQVGKETGAMAVALKGRVDAVLLTGGMAYSDKLVTLLRGALDWIAPIRVYPGEDELQALAEGVFRVLNGEEQAKRLGT
;
A
#
# COMPACT_ATOMS: atom_id res chain seq x y z
N MET A 1 -12.39 14.36 30.01
CA MET A 1 -12.89 13.15 29.39
C MET A 1 -11.81 12.10 29.55
N THR A 2 -12.09 11.03 30.26
CA THR A 2 -11.14 9.92 30.47
C THR A 2 -10.87 9.27 29.13
N ASN A 3 -9.60 9.01 28.82
CA ASN A 3 -9.06 8.55 27.53
C ASN A 3 -9.55 7.14 27.08
N GLU A 4 -10.53 6.56 27.77
CA GLU A 4 -10.92 5.16 27.62
C GLU A 4 -11.97 4.89 26.54
N ASN A 5 -12.57 5.92 25.93
CA ASN A 5 -13.65 5.74 24.94
C ASN A 5 -13.47 6.55 23.64
N ILE A 6 -12.23 6.86 23.25
CA ILE A 6 -11.99 7.55 21.99
C ILE A 6 -12.12 6.54 20.85
N ARG A 7 -13.13 6.75 19.97
CA ARG A 7 -13.35 5.96 18.77
C ARG A 7 -12.94 6.71 17.53
N VAL A 8 -12.25 6.01 16.64
CA VAL A 8 -11.85 6.51 15.31
C VAL A 8 -12.52 5.64 14.24
N LEU A 9 -13.23 6.27 13.33
CA LEU A 9 -13.75 5.58 12.13
C LEU A 9 -12.65 5.52 11.08
N VAL A 10 -12.31 4.32 10.64
CA VAL A 10 -11.25 4.04 9.65
C VAL A 10 -11.88 3.52 8.37
N ILE A 11 -11.47 4.07 7.22
CA ILE A 11 -12.06 3.75 5.90
C ILE A 11 -10.96 3.51 4.87
N ASN A 12 -10.95 2.32 4.27
CA ASN A 12 -10.02 1.94 3.21
C ASN A 12 -10.77 1.44 1.97
N PRO A 13 -11.06 2.34 1.01
CA PRO A 13 -11.70 1.96 -0.24
C PRO A 13 -10.71 1.33 -1.21
N GLY A 14 -10.91 0.08 -1.57
CA GLY A 14 -10.21 -0.63 -2.65
C GLY A 14 -10.99 -0.63 -3.97
N SER A 15 -10.42 -1.23 -5.01
CA SER A 15 -11.06 -1.31 -6.33
C SER A 15 -12.34 -2.14 -6.30
N THR A 16 -12.30 -3.30 -5.66
CA THR A 16 -13.37 -4.31 -5.60
C THR A 16 -14.02 -4.44 -4.22
N SER A 17 -13.51 -3.71 -3.21
CA SER A 17 -14.05 -3.76 -1.86
C SER A 17 -13.91 -2.42 -1.14
N THR A 18 -14.65 -2.25 -0.05
CA THR A 18 -14.45 -1.20 0.93
C THR A 18 -14.29 -1.83 2.30
N LYS A 19 -13.11 -1.70 2.89
CA LYS A 19 -12.82 -2.14 4.26
C LYS A 19 -12.96 -0.94 5.19
N PHE A 20 -13.61 -1.09 6.32
CA PHE A 20 -13.76 -0.03 7.29
C PHE A 20 -14.03 -0.61 8.68
N GLY A 21 -13.86 0.22 9.70
CA GLY A 21 -14.08 -0.24 11.07
C GLY A 21 -13.98 0.88 12.08
N VAL A 22 -14.37 0.56 13.30
CA VAL A 22 -14.27 1.42 14.48
C VAL A 22 -13.11 0.92 15.33
N TYR A 23 -12.20 1.81 15.63
CA TYR A 23 -10.96 1.52 16.33
C TYR A 23 -10.85 2.35 17.61
N THR A 24 -10.30 1.74 18.63
CA THR A 24 -9.85 2.40 19.86
C THR A 24 -8.32 2.33 19.94
N LYS A 25 -7.73 2.91 20.97
CA LYS A 25 -6.29 2.79 21.24
C LYS A 25 -5.82 1.34 21.39
N ASP A 26 -6.73 0.43 21.78
CA ASP A 26 -6.43 -0.98 22.03
C ASP A 26 -6.61 -1.85 20.77
N GLY A 27 -7.05 -1.27 19.66
CA GLY A 27 -7.25 -1.94 18.38
C GLY A 27 -8.68 -1.86 17.85
N ALA A 28 -9.04 -2.80 16.98
CA ALA A 28 -10.35 -2.86 16.36
C ALA A 28 -11.44 -3.23 17.38
N GLU A 29 -12.42 -2.34 17.57
CA GLU A 29 -13.66 -2.65 18.30
C GLU A 29 -14.64 -3.40 17.38
N TRP A 30 -14.69 -2.99 16.10
CA TRP A 30 -15.50 -3.60 15.06
C TRP A 30 -14.92 -3.30 13.68
N SER A 31 -15.05 -4.22 12.75
CA SER A 31 -14.67 -3.99 11.35
C SER A 31 -15.55 -4.78 10.39
N ARG A 32 -15.66 -4.26 9.16
CA ARG A 32 -16.41 -4.89 8.07
C ARG A 32 -15.73 -4.66 6.73
N SER A 33 -15.83 -5.67 5.86
CA SER A 33 -15.46 -5.56 4.45
C SER A 33 -16.71 -5.74 3.59
N ILE A 34 -16.97 -4.78 2.70
CA ILE A 34 -18.04 -4.87 1.71
C ILE A 34 -17.39 -5.13 0.36
N TRP A 35 -17.73 -6.25 -0.25
CA TRP A 35 -17.31 -6.58 -1.60
C TRP A 35 -18.30 -6.00 -2.60
N HIS A 36 -17.78 -5.39 -3.66
CA HIS A 36 -18.56 -4.82 -4.75
C HIS A 36 -18.64 -5.83 -5.88
N GLY A 37 -19.85 -6.28 -6.21
CA GLY A 37 -20.08 -7.22 -7.30
C GLY A 37 -19.79 -6.60 -8.67
N ASP A 38 -19.59 -7.44 -9.68
CA ASP A 38 -19.29 -6.99 -11.04
C ASP A 38 -20.38 -6.08 -11.61
N ASP A 39 -21.66 -6.34 -11.32
CA ASP A 39 -22.78 -5.50 -11.71
C ASP A 39 -22.75 -4.11 -11.08
N GLU A 40 -22.31 -4.03 -9.81
CA GLU A 40 -22.16 -2.75 -9.11
C GLU A 40 -21.00 -1.95 -9.69
N ILE A 41 -19.88 -2.61 -9.96
CA ILE A 41 -18.71 -2.00 -10.60
C ILE A 41 -19.07 -1.53 -12.02
N ALA A 42 -19.86 -2.32 -12.75
CA ALA A 42 -20.30 -2.01 -14.12
C ALA A 42 -21.13 -0.73 -14.20
N ARG A 43 -21.95 -0.40 -13.18
CA ARG A 43 -22.75 0.86 -13.11
C ARG A 43 -21.88 2.12 -13.19
N PHE A 44 -20.59 2.02 -12.81
CA PHE A 44 -19.64 3.12 -12.77
C PHE A 44 -18.57 3.03 -13.87
N ARG A 45 -18.69 2.07 -14.79
CA ARG A 45 -17.74 1.94 -15.92
C ARG A 45 -17.77 3.20 -16.77
N GLY A 46 -16.58 3.74 -17.09
CA GLY A 46 -16.44 4.97 -17.86
C GLY A 46 -16.80 6.26 -17.12
N LYS A 47 -17.18 6.19 -15.84
CA LYS A 47 -17.43 7.38 -15.00
C LYS A 47 -16.19 7.70 -14.16
N PRO A 48 -16.00 8.98 -13.77
CA PRO A 48 -14.97 9.36 -12.82
C PRO A 48 -15.09 8.57 -11.50
N MET A 49 -13.96 8.30 -10.85
CA MET A 49 -13.95 7.55 -9.57
C MET A 49 -14.86 8.19 -8.51
N LEU A 50 -14.95 9.51 -8.49
CA LEU A 50 -15.83 10.27 -7.60
C LEU A 50 -17.32 9.89 -7.70
N ALA A 51 -17.78 9.40 -8.83
CA ALA A 51 -19.17 8.95 -8.98
C ALA A 51 -19.54 7.81 -8.01
N ARG A 52 -18.56 7.13 -7.44
CA ARG A 52 -18.76 6.06 -6.45
C ARG A 52 -18.85 6.57 -5.01
N LEU A 53 -18.60 7.86 -4.75
CA LEU A 53 -18.50 8.40 -3.40
C LEU A 53 -19.78 8.19 -2.60
N ASP A 54 -20.91 8.67 -3.11
CA ASP A 54 -22.21 8.58 -2.42
C ASP A 54 -22.64 7.14 -2.20
N TYR A 55 -22.48 6.32 -3.23
CA TYR A 55 -22.79 4.89 -3.14
C TYR A 55 -22.01 4.20 -2.01
N ARG A 56 -20.69 4.42 -1.94
CA ARG A 56 -19.86 3.84 -0.89
C ARG A 56 -20.17 4.42 0.49
N ALA A 57 -20.45 5.71 0.57
CA ALA A 57 -20.84 6.33 1.84
C ALA A 57 -22.13 5.73 2.39
N GLN A 58 -23.17 5.54 1.54
CA GLN A 58 -24.44 4.92 1.94
C GLN A 58 -24.22 3.49 2.48
N LEU A 59 -23.38 2.68 1.84
CA LEU A 59 -23.07 1.33 2.31
C LEU A 59 -22.38 1.34 3.69
N ILE A 60 -21.46 2.29 3.90
CA ILE A 60 -20.79 2.44 5.20
C ILE A 60 -21.79 2.92 6.27
N GLU A 61 -22.62 3.93 5.96
CA GLU A 61 -23.67 4.44 6.85
C GLU A 61 -24.62 3.34 7.31
N GLN A 62 -25.11 2.54 6.37
CA GLN A 62 -25.98 1.40 6.67
C GLN A 62 -25.29 0.39 7.58
N ALA A 63 -24.06 0.01 7.26
CA ALA A 63 -23.33 -1.00 8.03
C ALA A 63 -22.98 -0.54 9.47
N LEU A 64 -22.70 0.76 9.65
CA LEU A 64 -22.48 1.35 10.97
C LEU A 64 -23.77 1.36 11.78
N ALA A 65 -24.92 1.73 11.15
CA ALA A 65 -26.23 1.73 11.82
C ALA A 65 -26.64 0.30 12.24
N GLU A 66 -26.44 -0.71 11.38
CA GLU A 66 -26.68 -2.12 11.70
C GLU A 66 -25.84 -2.60 12.88
N ALA A 67 -24.63 -2.07 13.04
CA ALA A 67 -23.71 -2.39 14.15
C ALA A 67 -23.93 -1.53 15.40
N GLY A 68 -24.91 -0.59 15.37
CA GLY A 68 -25.25 0.25 16.52
C GLY A 68 -24.34 1.47 16.71
N TYR A 69 -23.56 1.85 15.70
CA TYR A 69 -22.72 3.05 15.75
C TYR A 69 -23.45 4.27 15.20
N ALA A 70 -23.53 5.32 16.01
CA ALA A 70 -24.04 6.62 15.57
C ALA A 70 -22.90 7.46 14.96
N ALA A 71 -23.22 8.26 13.94
CA ALA A 71 -22.25 9.10 13.25
C ALA A 71 -21.52 10.07 14.20
N GLN A 72 -22.22 10.57 15.24
CA GLN A 72 -21.69 11.52 16.25
C GLN A 72 -20.74 10.86 17.27
N GLY A 73 -20.55 9.54 17.22
CA GLY A 73 -19.76 8.80 18.20
C GLY A 73 -18.24 8.77 17.94
N PHE A 74 -17.76 9.42 16.87
CA PHE A 74 -16.35 9.37 16.49
C PHE A 74 -15.62 10.65 16.85
N ALA A 75 -14.48 10.52 17.54
CA ALA A 75 -13.58 11.64 17.86
C ALA A 75 -12.75 12.09 16.64
N ALA A 76 -12.53 11.18 15.71
CA ALA A 76 -11.86 11.44 14.44
C ALA A 76 -12.30 10.41 13.40
N THR A 77 -12.07 10.73 12.12
CA THR A 77 -12.20 9.80 11.02
C THR A 77 -10.90 9.75 10.22
N VAL A 78 -10.59 8.62 9.61
CA VAL A 78 -9.41 8.49 8.76
C VAL A 78 -9.69 7.66 7.53
N GLY A 79 -9.20 8.14 6.39
CA GLY A 79 -9.28 7.43 5.13
C GLY A 79 -7.92 7.03 4.59
N ARG A 80 -7.89 6.00 3.74
CA ARG A 80 -6.71 5.70 2.93
C ARG A 80 -6.36 6.93 2.09
N GLY A 81 -5.10 7.37 2.11
CA GLY A 81 -4.63 8.43 1.25
C GLY A 81 -4.59 8.02 -0.22
N GLY A 82 -5.08 8.91 -1.10
CA GLY A 82 -5.11 8.72 -2.54
C GLY A 82 -3.84 9.14 -3.25
N LEU A 83 -3.95 9.31 -4.58
CA LEU A 83 -2.88 9.83 -5.42
C LEU A 83 -2.79 11.35 -5.23
N LEU A 84 -1.92 11.77 -4.34
CA LEU A 84 -1.60 13.15 -4.00
C LEU A 84 -0.23 13.53 -4.57
N PRO A 85 0.09 14.83 -4.71
CA PRO A 85 1.47 15.25 -4.97
C PRO A 85 2.44 14.61 -3.98
N PRO A 86 3.71 14.39 -4.36
CA PRO A 86 4.72 13.82 -3.47
C PRO A 86 4.78 14.58 -2.13
N LEU A 87 4.80 13.86 -1.03
CA LEU A 87 4.75 14.43 0.32
C LEU A 87 5.50 13.54 1.32
N PRO A 88 6.06 14.10 2.42
CA PRO A 88 6.67 13.31 3.49
C PRO A 88 5.64 12.40 4.18
N CYS A 89 6.10 11.34 4.83
CA CYS A 89 5.23 10.49 5.66
C CYS A 89 4.57 11.28 6.81
N GLY A 90 3.49 10.75 7.33
CA GLY A 90 2.79 11.27 8.50
C GLY A 90 1.28 11.26 8.37
N THR A 91 0.63 11.82 9.39
CA THR A 91 -0.81 11.99 9.46
C THR A 91 -1.18 13.39 8.95
N TYR A 92 -2.05 13.46 7.96
CA TYR A 92 -2.46 14.71 7.32
C TYR A 92 -3.93 15.01 7.59
N LEU A 93 -4.20 16.28 7.92
CA LEU A 93 -5.57 16.76 7.99
C LEU A 93 -6.17 16.85 6.58
N VAL A 94 -7.38 16.34 6.42
CA VAL A 94 -8.13 16.51 5.16
C VAL A 94 -8.75 17.90 5.17
N ASP A 95 -8.21 18.76 4.33
CA ASP A 95 -8.67 20.15 4.14
C ASP A 95 -9.10 20.40 2.69
N GLU A 96 -9.52 21.64 2.40
CA GLU A 96 -10.03 22.01 1.06
C GLU A 96 -8.98 21.81 -0.04
N THR A 97 -7.71 22.09 0.23
CA THR A 97 -6.61 21.88 -0.72
C THR A 97 -6.49 20.42 -1.12
N MET A 98 -6.50 19.52 -0.13
CA MET A 98 -6.45 18.07 -0.38
C MET A 98 -7.69 17.58 -1.13
N VAL A 99 -8.87 18.05 -0.75
CA VAL A 99 -10.14 17.70 -1.41
C VAL A 99 -10.12 18.11 -2.87
N GLU A 100 -9.60 19.30 -3.18
CA GLU A 100 -9.50 19.79 -4.56
C GLU A 100 -8.53 18.93 -5.39
N GLU A 101 -7.33 18.63 -4.87
CA GLU A 101 -6.37 17.76 -5.56
C GLU A 101 -6.95 16.38 -5.87
N LEU A 102 -7.65 15.77 -4.90
CA LEU A 102 -8.27 14.46 -5.10
C LEU A 102 -9.46 14.50 -6.08
N ARG A 103 -10.18 15.61 -6.14
CA ARG A 103 -11.27 15.81 -7.11
C ARG A 103 -10.75 16.01 -8.53
N LEU A 104 -9.70 16.81 -8.69
CA LEU A 104 -9.04 17.03 -9.96
C LEU A 104 -8.33 15.77 -10.48
N ALA A 105 -7.92 14.89 -9.57
CA ALA A 105 -7.26 13.61 -9.87
C ALA A 105 -6.12 13.74 -10.90
N ARG A 106 -5.28 14.79 -10.77
CA ARG A 106 -4.20 15.10 -11.71
C ARG A 106 -3.19 13.96 -11.88
N LEU A 107 -2.97 13.19 -10.81
CA LEU A 107 -2.07 12.03 -10.78
C LEU A 107 -2.79 10.70 -11.08
N GLY A 108 -4.03 10.78 -11.54
CA GLY A 108 -4.81 9.60 -11.91
C GLY A 108 -5.98 9.32 -10.99
N GLN A 109 -6.84 8.42 -11.45
CA GLN A 109 -8.05 8.01 -10.75
C GLN A 109 -7.85 6.64 -10.12
N HIS A 110 -7.86 6.59 -8.80
CA HIS A 110 -7.74 5.35 -8.04
C HIS A 110 -8.80 5.30 -6.93
N ALA A 111 -9.19 4.10 -6.51
CA ALA A 111 -10.18 3.94 -5.44
C ALA A 111 -9.79 4.61 -4.13
N SER A 112 -8.49 4.64 -3.82
CA SER A 112 -7.95 5.32 -2.62
C SER A 112 -8.21 6.84 -2.60
N ASN A 113 -8.45 7.48 -3.77
CA ASN A 113 -8.81 8.90 -3.82
C ASN A 113 -10.12 9.19 -3.08
N LEU A 114 -11.00 8.18 -2.93
CA LEU A 114 -12.24 8.31 -2.18
C LEU A 114 -12.03 8.29 -0.66
N GLY A 115 -10.90 7.77 -0.17
CA GLY A 115 -10.69 7.54 1.26
C GLY A 115 -10.75 8.83 2.08
N ALA A 116 -10.02 9.86 1.68
CA ALA A 116 -10.05 11.17 2.33
C ALA A 116 -11.43 11.83 2.25
N LEU A 117 -12.11 11.71 1.11
CA LEU A 117 -13.42 12.31 0.89
C LEU A 117 -14.52 11.62 1.73
N LEU A 118 -14.46 10.29 1.82
CA LEU A 118 -15.31 9.52 2.73
C LEU A 118 -15.05 9.91 4.19
N ALA A 119 -13.79 9.94 4.60
CA ALA A 119 -13.42 10.35 5.95
C ALA A 119 -13.95 11.74 6.27
N LEU A 120 -13.80 12.72 5.37
CA LEU A 120 -14.31 14.09 5.56
C LEU A 120 -15.83 14.12 5.74
N ARG A 121 -16.58 13.38 4.91
CA ARG A 121 -18.04 13.30 5.01
C ARG A 121 -18.49 12.80 6.39
N PHE A 122 -17.88 11.73 6.89
CA PHE A 122 -18.20 11.19 8.21
C PHE A 122 -17.73 12.10 9.35
N ALA A 123 -16.59 12.77 9.19
CA ALA A 123 -16.10 13.74 10.14
C ALA A 123 -17.07 14.93 10.30
N GLN A 124 -17.59 15.46 9.19
CA GLN A 124 -18.59 16.53 9.19
C GLN A 124 -19.86 16.12 9.95
N ALA A 125 -20.35 14.90 9.75
CA ALA A 125 -21.50 14.36 10.47
C ALA A 125 -21.22 14.18 11.98
N ALA A 126 -19.97 13.89 12.35
CA ALA A 126 -19.53 13.69 13.73
C ALA A 126 -19.14 15.00 14.44
N GLY A 127 -18.97 16.11 13.73
CA GLY A 127 -18.34 17.32 14.27
C GLY A 127 -16.85 17.12 14.61
N ALA A 128 -16.18 16.20 13.92
CA ALA A 128 -14.81 15.75 14.16
C ALA A 128 -13.86 16.18 13.04
N LYS A 129 -12.58 15.85 13.18
CA LYS A 129 -11.56 16.06 12.13
C LYS A 129 -11.38 14.79 11.28
N ALA A 130 -11.11 15.00 10.00
CA ALA A 130 -10.77 13.94 9.05
C ALA A 130 -9.27 13.91 8.77
N TYR A 131 -8.72 12.71 8.62
CA TYR A 131 -7.30 12.49 8.38
C TYR A 131 -7.05 11.48 7.26
N ILE A 132 -5.84 11.52 6.72
CA ILE A 132 -5.20 10.40 6.01
C ILE A 132 -3.83 10.11 6.64
N VAL A 133 -3.29 8.92 6.43
CA VAL A 133 -1.98 8.51 6.95
C VAL A 133 -1.17 7.88 5.85
N ASP A 134 0.10 8.27 5.74
CA ASP A 134 1.12 7.69 4.87
C ASP A 134 0.55 7.29 3.50
N PRO A 135 0.10 8.24 2.64
CA PRO A 135 -0.50 7.92 1.34
C PRO A 135 0.47 7.19 0.42
N VAL A 136 -0.04 6.60 -0.64
CA VAL A 136 0.77 5.80 -1.60
C VAL A 136 1.87 6.61 -2.29
N THR A 137 1.77 7.93 -2.26
CA THR A 137 2.70 8.90 -2.83
C THR A 137 3.68 9.49 -1.81
N VAL A 138 3.85 8.83 -0.64
CA VAL A 138 4.91 9.22 0.30
C VAL A 138 6.24 9.18 -0.41
N ASP A 139 6.93 10.32 -0.38
CA ASP A 139 8.22 10.50 -1.02
C ASP A 139 9.24 11.13 -0.06
N GLU A 140 10.15 10.30 0.38
CA GLU A 140 11.26 10.67 1.28
C GLU A 140 12.61 10.20 0.73
N TRP A 141 12.62 9.84 -0.57
CA TRP A 141 13.81 9.33 -1.22
C TRP A 141 14.97 10.33 -1.16
N GLN A 142 16.16 9.79 -1.04
CA GLN A 142 17.38 10.58 -1.22
C GLN A 142 17.51 11.01 -2.70
N ASP A 143 18.14 12.14 -2.95
CA ASP A 143 18.18 12.75 -4.30
C ASP A 143 18.77 11.81 -5.35
N CYS A 144 19.83 11.05 -5.02
CA CYS A 144 20.44 10.10 -5.95
C CYS A 144 19.52 8.92 -6.32
N ALA A 145 18.52 8.61 -5.49
CA ALA A 145 17.55 7.55 -5.78
C ALA A 145 16.51 7.97 -6.83
N ARG A 146 16.35 9.27 -7.11
CA ARG A 146 15.37 9.80 -8.08
C ARG A 146 15.84 9.76 -9.51
N LEU A 147 17.16 9.85 -9.72
CA LEU A 147 17.72 10.01 -11.04
C LEU A 147 17.74 8.69 -11.79
N THR A 148 17.25 8.75 -13.04
CA THR A 148 17.45 7.68 -14.03
C THR A 148 18.64 7.99 -14.92
N GLY A 149 18.96 7.10 -15.83
CA GLY A 149 19.97 7.36 -16.89
C GLY A 149 19.48 8.30 -18.00
N SER A 150 18.28 8.89 -17.88
CA SER A 150 17.69 9.78 -18.88
C SER A 150 16.93 10.93 -18.20
N PRO A 151 17.21 12.19 -18.58
CA PRO A 151 16.46 13.34 -18.05
C PRO A 151 15.01 13.43 -18.57
N LEU A 152 14.62 12.54 -19.47
CA LEU A 152 13.25 12.47 -20.01
C LEU A 152 12.31 11.61 -19.15
N VAL A 153 12.87 10.85 -18.22
CA VAL A 153 12.11 9.89 -17.36
C VAL A 153 12.62 10.03 -15.94
N GLU A 154 11.73 10.38 -15.04
CA GLU A 154 12.01 10.45 -13.60
C GLU A 154 11.42 9.22 -12.88
N ARG A 155 12.08 8.79 -11.81
CA ARG A 155 11.51 7.82 -10.89
C ARG A 155 10.55 8.52 -9.95
N THR A 156 9.41 7.88 -9.68
CA THR A 156 8.40 8.39 -8.76
C THR A 156 8.18 7.44 -7.59
N SER A 157 8.09 7.99 -6.38
CA SER A 157 7.81 7.19 -5.19
C SER A 157 6.32 6.88 -5.11
N ILE A 158 5.92 5.74 -5.66
CA ILE A 158 4.55 5.22 -5.52
C ILE A 158 4.65 3.77 -5.03
N GLY A 159 4.11 3.49 -3.85
CA GLY A 159 4.24 2.16 -3.26
C GLY A 159 3.40 1.96 -1.99
N HIS A 160 3.74 0.94 -1.23
CA HIS A 160 2.99 0.51 -0.05
C HIS A 160 3.51 1.19 1.24
N ALA A 161 3.67 2.52 1.23
CA ALA A 161 4.27 3.29 2.33
C ALA A 161 3.56 3.07 3.67
N LEU A 162 2.22 3.08 3.70
CA LEU A 162 1.43 2.87 4.92
C LEU A 162 1.80 1.55 5.61
N ASN A 163 1.75 0.44 4.88
CA ASN A 163 2.07 -0.87 5.43
C ASN A 163 3.55 -0.97 5.81
N ALA A 164 4.47 -0.55 4.94
CA ALA A 164 5.91 -0.61 5.20
C ALA A 164 6.30 0.15 6.48
N LYS A 165 5.78 1.37 6.66
CA LYS A 165 6.05 2.17 7.85
C LYS A 165 5.37 1.65 9.11
N ALA A 166 4.15 1.10 8.99
CA ALA A 166 3.46 0.49 10.12
C ALA A 166 4.25 -0.71 10.65
N VAL A 167 4.73 -1.60 9.76
CA VAL A 167 5.54 -2.76 10.11
C VAL A 167 6.89 -2.34 10.70
N ALA A 168 7.55 -1.32 10.13
CA ALA A 168 8.80 -0.79 10.66
C ALA A 168 8.64 -0.23 12.08
N ARG A 169 7.57 0.55 12.34
CA ARG A 169 7.24 1.06 13.68
C ARG A 169 6.88 -0.07 14.65
N ARG A 170 6.16 -1.09 14.19
CA ARG A 170 5.84 -2.27 15.00
C ARG A 170 7.11 -3.00 15.41
N TYR A 171 7.99 -3.29 14.48
CA TYR A 171 9.28 -3.93 14.78
C TYR A 171 10.09 -3.13 15.78
N ALA A 172 10.19 -1.80 15.62
CA ALA A 172 10.89 -0.92 16.55
C ALA A 172 10.33 -1.04 17.98
N ARG A 173 9.00 -1.00 18.16
CA ARG A 173 8.34 -1.21 19.45
C ARG A 173 8.68 -2.57 20.07
N GLU A 174 8.68 -3.63 19.26
CA GLU A 174 9.03 -5.00 19.70
C GLU A 174 10.50 -5.12 20.13
N GLN A 175 11.39 -4.27 19.57
CA GLN A 175 12.80 -4.19 19.96
C GLN A 175 13.07 -3.21 21.11
N GLY A 176 12.06 -2.50 21.61
CA GLY A 176 12.22 -1.50 22.68
C GLY A 176 12.97 -0.24 22.27
N CYS A 177 12.98 0.09 20.97
CA CYS A 177 13.60 1.29 20.40
C CYS A 177 12.62 2.08 19.52
N THR A 178 13.07 3.22 18.99
CA THR A 178 12.26 4.04 18.08
C THR A 178 12.60 3.71 16.61
N TYR A 179 11.63 3.90 15.72
CA TYR A 179 11.82 3.62 14.30
C TYR A 179 12.98 4.41 13.66
N PRO A 180 13.25 5.70 13.99
CA PRO A 180 14.42 6.41 13.48
C PRO A 180 15.78 5.82 13.89
N GLU A 181 15.85 5.03 14.95
CA GLU A 181 17.11 4.40 15.40
C GLU A 181 17.52 3.20 14.55
N LEU A 182 16.62 2.71 13.69
CA LEU A 182 16.80 1.48 12.91
C LEU A 182 17.06 1.74 11.43
N ARG A 183 17.84 0.84 10.84
CA ARG A 183 18.03 0.71 9.39
C ARG A 183 17.37 -0.58 8.94
N LEU A 184 16.27 -0.47 8.23
CA LEU A 184 15.43 -1.60 7.88
C LEU A 184 15.28 -1.71 6.37
N ILE A 185 15.15 -2.95 5.90
CA ILE A 185 14.61 -3.22 4.58
C ILE A 185 13.22 -3.81 4.80
N VAL A 186 12.20 -3.23 4.15
CA VAL A 186 10.84 -3.75 4.22
C VAL A 186 10.42 -4.23 2.83
N ALA A 187 10.11 -5.51 2.70
CA ALA A 187 9.56 -6.11 1.51
C ALA A 187 8.06 -6.36 1.71
N HIS A 188 7.24 -5.52 1.10
CA HIS A 188 5.80 -5.72 0.99
C HIS A 188 5.53 -6.65 -0.19
N LEU A 189 4.99 -7.82 0.08
CA LEU A 189 4.77 -8.92 -0.86
C LEU A 189 3.26 -9.11 -1.06
N GLY A 190 2.70 -8.42 -2.06
CA GLY A 190 1.29 -8.43 -2.42
C GLY A 190 1.08 -8.70 -3.91
N SER A 191 -0.05 -8.29 -4.49
CA SER A 191 -0.28 -8.33 -5.93
C SER A 191 0.78 -7.51 -6.69
N GLY A 192 1.20 -6.38 -6.09
CA GLY A 192 2.43 -5.67 -6.42
C GLY A 192 3.45 -5.80 -5.29
N ILE A 193 4.72 -5.76 -5.63
CA ILE A 193 5.83 -5.89 -4.67
C ILE A 193 6.54 -4.57 -4.53
N THR A 194 6.74 -4.12 -3.28
CA THR A 194 7.56 -2.95 -2.95
C THR A 194 8.63 -3.36 -1.94
N VAL A 195 9.88 -3.19 -2.31
CA VAL A 195 11.02 -3.35 -1.40
C VAL A 195 11.59 -1.98 -1.11
N SER A 196 11.70 -1.60 0.14
CA SER A 196 12.09 -0.25 0.56
C SER A 196 13.20 -0.26 1.60
N ALA A 197 14.10 0.72 1.49
CA ALA A 197 15.18 0.98 2.44
C ALA A 197 14.76 2.10 3.40
N HIS A 198 14.88 1.85 4.70
CA HIS A 198 14.45 2.77 5.75
C HIS A 198 15.65 3.16 6.61
N GLN A 199 15.85 4.45 6.81
CA GLN A 199 16.87 5.03 7.67
C GLN A 199 16.37 6.35 8.27
N ASP A 200 16.72 6.62 9.53
CA ASP A 200 16.36 7.85 10.25
C ASP A 200 14.84 8.14 10.23
N GLY A 201 14.01 7.08 10.31
CA GLY A 201 12.55 7.15 10.24
C GLY A 201 11.98 7.44 8.85
N ARG A 202 12.82 7.48 7.81
CA ARG A 202 12.43 7.81 6.43
C ARG A 202 12.59 6.60 5.52
N MET A 203 11.75 6.52 4.50
CA MET A 203 11.89 5.59 3.38
C MET A 203 12.79 6.25 2.32
N ILE A 204 14.11 5.98 2.41
CA ILE A 204 15.13 6.70 1.63
C ILE A 204 15.29 6.21 0.19
N ASP A 205 14.79 5.04 -0.13
CA ASP A 205 14.73 4.44 -1.46
C ASP A 205 13.70 3.31 -1.49
N SER A 206 13.14 3.03 -2.64
CA SER A 206 12.32 1.83 -2.91
C SER A 206 12.20 1.62 -4.41
N ASN A 207 11.83 0.41 -4.84
CA ASN A 207 11.25 0.28 -6.15
C ASN A 207 9.86 0.91 -6.18
N SER A 208 9.55 1.62 -7.25
CA SER A 208 8.19 2.07 -7.55
C SER A 208 7.32 0.87 -7.97
N ILE A 209 6.01 1.09 -8.02
CA ILE A 209 5.07 0.08 -8.54
C ILE A 209 5.31 -0.31 -10.00
N GLU A 210 6.08 0.47 -10.75
CA GLU A 210 6.45 0.27 -12.17
C GLU A 210 7.83 -0.40 -12.34
N GLU A 211 8.53 -0.63 -11.25
CA GLU A 211 9.90 -1.15 -11.22
C GLU A 211 9.98 -2.41 -10.34
N GLY A 212 11.21 -2.91 -10.19
CA GLY A 212 11.52 -4.00 -9.26
C GLY A 212 10.98 -5.37 -9.68
N PRO A 213 10.70 -6.24 -8.70
CA PRO A 213 10.27 -7.60 -8.96
C PRO A 213 8.86 -7.65 -9.56
N PHE A 214 8.60 -8.61 -10.45
CA PHE A 214 7.23 -8.91 -10.83
C PHE A 214 6.47 -9.55 -9.66
N GLY A 215 5.19 -9.22 -9.57
CA GLY A 215 4.30 -9.75 -8.54
C GLY A 215 3.30 -10.77 -9.11
N VAL A 216 2.14 -10.82 -8.49
CA VAL A 216 1.07 -11.73 -8.91
C VAL A 216 0.48 -11.32 -10.26
N ASP A 217 0.22 -10.04 -10.46
CA ASP A 217 -0.45 -9.50 -11.66
C ASP A 217 0.24 -8.25 -12.25
N ARG A 218 1.46 -7.95 -11.80
CA ARG A 218 2.30 -6.84 -12.30
C ARG A 218 3.60 -7.37 -12.87
N SER A 219 4.00 -6.83 -14.01
CA SER A 219 5.20 -7.28 -14.72
C SER A 219 6.51 -6.96 -14.02
N GLY A 220 6.52 -5.98 -13.10
CA GLY A 220 7.78 -5.42 -12.62
C GLY A 220 8.59 -4.74 -13.72
N GLY A 221 9.87 -4.53 -13.48
CA GLY A 221 10.79 -3.92 -14.44
C GLY A 221 11.00 -4.78 -15.68
N LEU A 222 10.81 -4.18 -16.85
CA LEU A 222 10.96 -4.83 -18.16
C LEU A 222 12.22 -4.32 -18.89
N PRO A 223 12.86 -5.14 -19.75
CA PRO A 223 13.93 -4.69 -20.63
C PRO A 223 13.47 -3.59 -21.58
N VAL A 224 13.92 -2.33 -21.35
CA VAL A 224 13.42 -1.13 -22.02
C VAL A 224 13.41 -1.25 -23.54
N ARG A 225 14.51 -1.74 -24.17
CA ARG A 225 14.56 -1.86 -25.64
C ARG A 225 13.56 -2.87 -26.20
N ALA A 226 13.26 -3.94 -25.47
CA ALA A 226 12.25 -4.91 -25.88
C ALA A 226 10.85 -4.31 -25.75
N LEU A 227 10.59 -3.57 -24.67
CA LEU A 227 9.33 -2.86 -24.47
C LEU A 227 9.09 -1.80 -25.56
N ILE A 228 10.09 -0.99 -25.91
CA ILE A 228 9.98 -0.02 -27.02
C ILE A 228 9.61 -0.74 -28.32
N LYS A 229 10.29 -1.84 -28.66
CA LYS A 229 9.94 -2.62 -29.87
C LYS A 229 8.52 -3.13 -29.86
N LEU A 230 8.02 -3.51 -28.68
CA LEU A 230 6.65 -4.00 -28.51
C LEU A 230 5.64 -2.84 -28.72
N CYS A 231 5.88 -1.66 -28.11
CA CYS A 231 5.05 -0.48 -28.25
C CYS A 231 4.89 -0.04 -29.72
N PHE A 232 5.98 -0.08 -30.48
CA PHE A 232 5.99 0.34 -31.90
C PHE A 232 5.79 -0.82 -32.90
N SER A 233 5.41 -2.01 -32.42
CA SER A 233 5.18 -3.18 -33.30
C SER A 233 3.88 -3.12 -34.10
N GLY A 234 2.93 -2.26 -33.69
CA GLY A 234 1.56 -2.20 -34.22
C GLY A 234 0.67 -3.38 -33.81
N LYS A 235 1.17 -4.29 -32.95
CA LYS A 235 0.42 -5.48 -32.51
C LYS A 235 -0.50 -5.23 -31.32
N TYR A 236 -0.22 -4.21 -30.53
CA TYR A 236 -0.93 -3.89 -29.28
C TYR A 236 -1.28 -2.40 -29.23
N THR A 237 -2.41 -2.08 -28.64
CA THR A 237 -2.74 -0.71 -28.26
C THR A 237 -2.04 -0.35 -26.94
N GLN A 238 -1.97 0.94 -26.63
CA GLN A 238 -1.45 1.39 -25.33
C GLN A 238 -2.21 0.75 -24.17
N GLU A 239 -3.55 0.76 -24.22
CA GLU A 239 -4.39 0.16 -23.17
C GLU A 239 -4.11 -1.34 -22.96
N GLN A 240 -3.84 -2.09 -24.02
CA GLN A 240 -3.46 -3.49 -23.91
C GLN A 240 -2.11 -3.69 -23.23
N LEU A 241 -1.13 -2.83 -23.54
CA LEU A 241 0.18 -2.88 -22.90
C LEU A 241 0.13 -2.40 -21.45
N ASP A 242 -0.63 -1.34 -21.14
CA ASP A 242 -0.87 -0.87 -19.78
C ASP A 242 -1.48 -1.99 -18.91
N ARG A 243 -2.47 -2.72 -19.44
CA ARG A 243 -3.03 -3.88 -18.75
C ARG A 243 -2.01 -5.01 -18.60
N HIS A 244 -1.15 -5.24 -19.58
CA HIS A 244 -0.11 -6.26 -19.48
C HIS A 244 0.95 -5.92 -18.41
N VAL A 245 1.22 -4.64 -18.20
CA VAL A 245 2.11 -4.18 -17.12
C VAL A 245 1.38 -4.20 -15.77
N PHE A 246 0.12 -3.77 -15.73
CA PHE A 246 -0.70 -3.61 -14.53
C PHE A 246 -2.03 -4.37 -14.62
N GLY A 247 -2.06 -5.57 -14.07
CA GLY A 247 -3.27 -6.38 -13.94
C GLY A 247 -3.21 -7.74 -14.67
N ASP A 248 -2.56 -7.81 -15.82
CA ASP A 248 -2.43 -9.05 -16.60
C ASP A 248 -0.97 -9.50 -16.73
N GLY A 249 -0.05 -8.94 -15.93
CA GLY A 249 1.37 -9.30 -15.88
C GLY A 249 1.71 -10.35 -14.82
N GLY A 250 2.98 -10.43 -14.45
CA GLY A 250 3.47 -11.24 -13.33
C GLY A 250 3.18 -12.72 -13.44
N LEU A 251 2.91 -13.37 -12.30
CA LEU A 251 2.54 -14.79 -12.26
C LEU A 251 1.33 -15.08 -13.14
N PHE A 252 0.35 -14.18 -13.16
CA PHE A 252 -0.86 -14.34 -13.97
C PHE A 252 -0.56 -14.48 -15.47
N ALA A 253 0.37 -13.68 -15.99
CA ALA A 253 0.74 -13.74 -17.41
C ALA A 253 1.30 -15.12 -17.83
N TYR A 254 1.99 -15.80 -16.93
CA TYR A 254 2.59 -17.11 -17.20
C TYR A 254 1.68 -18.28 -16.84
N LEU A 255 0.93 -18.16 -15.73
CA LEU A 255 0.25 -19.30 -15.11
C LEU A 255 -1.28 -19.24 -15.21
N GLY A 256 -1.84 -18.08 -15.62
CA GLY A 256 -3.28 -17.86 -15.79
C GLY A 256 -4.06 -17.76 -14.48
N THR A 257 -3.38 -17.68 -13.34
CA THR A 257 -4.01 -17.53 -12.02
C THR A 257 -3.37 -16.42 -11.22
N ARG A 258 -4.20 -15.71 -10.40
CA ARG A 258 -3.77 -14.73 -9.40
C ARG A 258 -3.77 -15.29 -7.98
N ASP A 259 -4.16 -16.55 -7.84
CA ASP A 259 -4.23 -17.21 -6.54
C ASP A 259 -2.90 -17.91 -6.22
N MET A 260 -2.19 -17.37 -5.23
CA MET A 260 -0.92 -17.93 -4.76
C MET A 260 -1.07 -19.33 -4.17
N ILE A 261 -2.21 -19.64 -3.56
CA ILE A 261 -2.48 -20.98 -3.01
C ILE A 261 -2.57 -21.99 -4.18
N GLU A 262 -3.21 -21.59 -5.27
CA GLU A 262 -3.28 -22.41 -6.47
C GLU A 262 -1.89 -22.62 -7.10
N VAL A 263 -1.05 -21.56 -7.16
CA VAL A 263 0.33 -21.66 -7.65
C VAL A 263 1.12 -22.67 -6.82
N GLU A 264 1.06 -22.58 -5.49
CA GLU A 264 1.77 -23.50 -4.59
C GLU A 264 1.27 -24.93 -4.72
N ARG A 265 -0.04 -25.13 -4.83
CA ARG A 265 -0.64 -26.44 -5.07
C ARG A 265 -0.15 -27.07 -6.37
N ARG A 266 -0.01 -26.28 -7.43
CA ARG A 266 0.55 -26.76 -8.73
C ARG A 266 2.02 -27.15 -8.59
N ILE A 267 2.81 -26.38 -7.83
CA ILE A 267 4.21 -26.71 -7.55
C ILE A 267 4.31 -28.05 -6.82
N ASP A 268 3.49 -28.25 -5.79
CA ASP A 268 3.47 -29.48 -4.99
C ASP A 268 2.99 -30.70 -5.81
N ALA A 269 2.19 -30.47 -6.84
CA ALA A 269 1.78 -31.47 -7.83
C ALA A 269 2.83 -31.73 -8.93
N GLY A 270 3.99 -31.08 -8.87
CA GLY A 270 5.10 -31.28 -9.82
C GLY A 270 5.04 -30.42 -11.08
N ASP A 271 4.22 -29.36 -11.11
CA ASP A 271 4.19 -28.40 -12.23
C ASP A 271 5.50 -27.60 -12.28
N ARG A 272 6.36 -27.97 -13.23
CA ARG A 272 7.69 -27.39 -13.42
C ARG A 272 7.62 -25.92 -13.85
N GLU A 273 6.60 -25.54 -14.63
CA GLU A 273 6.45 -24.15 -15.07
C GLU A 273 6.02 -23.26 -13.90
N ALA A 274 5.08 -23.71 -13.06
CA ALA A 274 4.70 -22.99 -11.85
C ALA A 274 5.90 -22.82 -10.92
N ALA A 275 6.71 -23.87 -10.71
CA ALA A 275 7.91 -23.80 -9.89
C ALA A 275 8.92 -22.78 -10.46
N ARG A 276 9.21 -22.85 -11.76
CA ARG A 276 10.16 -21.97 -12.44
C ARG A 276 9.76 -20.49 -12.33
N VAL A 277 8.49 -20.18 -12.57
CA VAL A 277 8.02 -18.78 -12.53
C VAL A 277 7.98 -18.25 -11.09
N PHE A 278 7.56 -19.08 -10.14
CA PHE A 278 7.58 -18.74 -8.72
C PHE A 278 9.01 -18.48 -8.22
N GLU A 279 9.96 -19.36 -8.53
CA GLU A 279 11.37 -19.17 -8.18
C GLU A 279 11.98 -17.90 -8.80
N ALA A 280 11.59 -17.58 -10.05
CA ALA A 280 12.03 -16.35 -10.71
C ALA A 280 11.51 -15.09 -9.98
N MET A 281 10.27 -15.10 -9.49
CA MET A 281 9.72 -14.02 -8.67
C MET A 281 10.52 -13.87 -7.37
N VAL A 282 10.74 -14.97 -6.64
CA VAL A 282 11.52 -14.97 -5.39
C VAL A 282 12.94 -14.45 -5.63
N TYR A 283 13.58 -14.90 -6.71
CA TYR A 283 14.91 -14.44 -7.10
C TYR A 283 14.97 -12.91 -7.32
N GLN A 284 13.96 -12.36 -8.00
CA GLN A 284 13.89 -10.90 -8.20
C GLN A 284 13.66 -10.14 -6.91
N VAL A 285 12.80 -10.64 -6.02
CA VAL A 285 12.63 -10.06 -4.67
C VAL A 285 13.95 -10.06 -3.91
N GLY A 286 14.70 -11.16 -3.98
CA GLY A 286 16.01 -11.26 -3.35
C GLY A 286 17.00 -10.23 -3.89
N LYS A 287 17.05 -10.06 -5.22
CA LYS A 287 17.92 -9.05 -5.86
C LYS A 287 17.55 -7.63 -5.43
N GLU A 288 16.26 -7.30 -5.42
CA GLU A 288 15.82 -5.98 -5.02
C GLU A 288 16.13 -5.69 -3.54
N THR A 289 15.96 -6.70 -2.67
CA THR A 289 16.35 -6.60 -1.27
C THR A 289 17.87 -6.35 -1.12
N GLY A 290 18.68 -7.02 -1.93
CA GLY A 290 20.13 -6.76 -2.00
C GLY A 290 20.47 -5.35 -2.48
N ALA A 291 19.72 -4.82 -3.46
CA ALA A 291 19.88 -3.42 -3.91
C ALA A 291 19.57 -2.42 -2.78
N MET A 292 18.50 -2.66 -2.01
CA MET A 292 18.17 -1.82 -0.84
C MET A 292 19.23 -1.94 0.28
N ALA A 293 19.90 -3.08 0.43
CA ALA A 293 21.03 -3.21 1.35
C ALA A 293 22.20 -2.29 0.94
N VAL A 294 22.44 -2.11 -0.36
CA VAL A 294 23.44 -1.15 -0.88
C VAL A 294 23.02 0.29 -0.56
N ALA A 295 21.74 0.65 -0.71
CA ALA A 295 21.23 1.98 -0.34
C ALA A 295 21.49 2.29 1.14
N LEU A 296 21.46 1.29 2.02
CA LEU A 296 21.80 1.36 3.45
C LEU A 296 23.31 1.16 3.75
N LYS A 297 24.15 1.08 2.72
CA LYS A 297 25.61 0.89 2.83
C LYS A 297 25.98 -0.39 3.61
N GLY A 298 25.19 -1.44 3.45
CA GLY A 298 25.37 -2.73 4.13
C GLY A 298 25.08 -2.71 5.63
N ARG A 299 24.54 -1.62 6.17
CA ARG A 299 24.15 -1.52 7.59
C ARG A 299 22.65 -1.74 7.71
N VAL A 300 22.26 -2.97 7.92
CA VAL A 300 20.85 -3.38 8.00
C VAL A 300 20.62 -4.09 9.33
N ASP A 301 19.69 -3.58 10.13
CA ASP A 301 19.35 -4.16 11.43
C ASP A 301 18.37 -5.34 11.27
N ALA A 302 17.45 -5.27 10.30
CA ALA A 302 16.57 -6.36 9.95
C ALA A 302 15.98 -6.21 8.53
N VAL A 303 15.61 -7.36 7.94
CA VAL A 303 14.74 -7.46 6.76
C VAL A 303 13.35 -7.87 7.22
N LEU A 304 12.34 -7.05 6.92
CA LEU A 304 10.95 -7.28 7.30
C LEU A 304 10.16 -7.73 6.08
N LEU A 305 9.55 -8.91 6.14
CA LEU A 305 8.66 -9.43 5.11
C LEU A 305 7.21 -9.22 5.53
N THR A 306 6.40 -8.59 4.70
CA THR A 306 4.99 -8.30 4.96
C THR A 306 4.15 -8.44 3.70
N GLY A 307 2.84 -8.17 3.79
CA GLY A 307 1.91 -8.36 2.68
C GLY A 307 1.28 -9.76 2.66
N GLY A 308 0.29 -9.94 1.79
CA GLY A 308 -0.50 -11.18 1.74
C GLY A 308 0.32 -12.42 1.37
N MET A 309 1.33 -12.27 0.51
CA MET A 309 2.19 -13.41 0.14
C MET A 309 3.16 -13.82 1.28
N ALA A 310 3.35 -13.00 2.31
CA ALA A 310 4.17 -13.38 3.47
C ALA A 310 3.52 -14.47 4.34
N TYR A 311 2.28 -14.88 4.07
CA TYR A 311 1.67 -16.09 4.65
C TYR A 311 2.21 -17.39 4.03
N SER A 312 2.89 -17.31 2.89
CA SER A 312 3.49 -18.47 2.23
C SER A 312 4.79 -18.91 2.91
N ASP A 313 4.76 -20.01 3.62
CA ASP A 313 5.97 -20.62 4.22
C ASP A 313 7.00 -20.97 3.15
N LYS A 314 6.55 -21.40 1.97
CA LYS A 314 7.41 -21.73 0.82
C LYS A 314 8.18 -20.50 0.33
N LEU A 315 7.47 -19.36 0.12
CA LEU A 315 8.07 -18.09 -0.27
C LEU A 315 9.07 -17.61 0.80
N VAL A 316 8.64 -17.59 2.06
CA VAL A 316 9.45 -17.13 3.19
C VAL A 316 10.71 -17.98 3.34
N THR A 317 10.61 -19.30 3.19
CA THR A 317 11.75 -20.20 3.29
C THR A 317 12.79 -19.93 2.20
N LEU A 318 12.35 -19.74 0.96
CA LEU A 318 13.24 -19.42 -0.15
C LEU A 318 13.89 -18.04 0.02
N LEU A 319 13.13 -17.04 0.46
CA LEU A 319 13.67 -15.71 0.74
C LEU A 319 14.66 -15.74 1.90
N ARG A 320 14.43 -16.53 2.97
CA ARG A 320 15.41 -16.71 4.05
C ARG A 320 16.72 -17.26 3.52
N GLY A 321 16.67 -18.32 2.72
CA GLY A 321 17.87 -18.89 2.11
C GLY A 321 18.64 -17.92 1.21
N ALA A 322 17.96 -16.95 0.62
CA ALA A 322 18.57 -15.95 -0.25
C ALA A 322 19.08 -14.71 0.48
N LEU A 323 18.56 -14.37 1.66
CA LEU A 323 18.72 -13.06 2.29
C LEU A 323 19.33 -13.08 3.69
N ASP A 324 19.48 -14.24 4.33
CA ASP A 324 19.98 -14.37 5.72
C ASP A 324 21.39 -13.79 5.93
N TRP A 325 22.17 -13.68 4.86
CA TRP A 325 23.48 -13.02 4.87
C TRP A 325 23.41 -11.48 5.01
N ILE A 326 22.24 -10.86 4.75
CA ILE A 326 22.07 -9.40 4.86
C ILE A 326 21.85 -8.99 6.32
N ALA A 327 20.81 -9.56 6.94
CA ALA A 327 20.39 -9.26 8.31
C ALA A 327 19.33 -10.26 8.78
N PRO A 328 18.99 -10.30 10.09
CA PRO A 328 17.89 -11.12 10.60
C PRO A 328 16.57 -10.82 9.89
N ILE A 329 15.87 -11.89 9.47
CA ILE A 329 14.57 -11.76 8.80
C ILE A 329 13.44 -11.89 9.82
N ARG A 330 12.49 -10.95 9.78
CA ARG A 330 11.24 -10.98 10.54
C ARG A 330 10.06 -10.97 9.58
N VAL A 331 9.01 -11.71 9.91
CA VAL A 331 7.84 -11.89 9.05
C VAL A 331 6.61 -11.36 9.77
N TYR A 332 5.89 -10.47 9.10
CA TYR A 332 4.66 -9.84 9.52
C TYR A 332 3.62 -10.04 8.43
N PRO A 333 3.00 -11.23 8.34
CA PRO A 333 2.09 -11.56 7.25
C PRO A 333 0.86 -10.67 7.26
N GLY A 334 0.36 -10.36 6.06
CA GLY A 334 -0.86 -9.58 5.87
C GLY A 334 -0.63 -8.08 5.75
N GLU A 335 -1.74 -7.39 5.61
CA GLU A 335 -1.82 -5.95 5.47
C GLU A 335 -2.82 -5.42 6.48
N ASP A 336 -2.34 -5.00 7.63
CA ASP A 336 -3.22 -4.43 8.67
C ASP A 336 -3.39 -2.92 8.46
N GLU A 337 -3.88 -2.56 7.24
CA GLU A 337 -3.98 -1.16 6.82
C GLU A 337 -4.97 -0.36 7.67
N LEU A 338 -6.08 -0.98 8.12
CA LEU A 338 -7.03 -0.28 8.99
C LEU A 338 -6.40 0.06 10.34
N GLN A 339 -5.65 -0.88 10.93
CA GLN A 339 -4.90 -0.66 12.16
C GLN A 339 -3.83 0.43 11.98
N ALA A 340 -3.09 0.38 10.86
CA ALA A 340 -2.06 1.37 10.55
C ALA A 340 -2.63 2.80 10.41
N LEU A 341 -3.80 2.93 9.77
CA LEU A 341 -4.52 4.20 9.68
C LEU A 341 -4.99 4.69 11.06
N ALA A 342 -5.56 3.81 11.87
CA ALA A 342 -5.98 4.12 13.24
C ALA A 342 -4.80 4.59 14.10
N GLU A 343 -3.69 3.84 14.11
CA GLU A 343 -2.48 4.19 14.86
C GLU A 343 -1.94 5.57 14.49
N GLY A 344 -1.99 5.95 13.19
CA GLY A 344 -1.59 7.29 12.74
C GLY A 344 -2.42 8.38 13.42
N VAL A 345 -3.74 8.22 13.45
CA VAL A 345 -4.62 9.19 14.10
C VAL A 345 -4.43 9.20 15.62
N PHE A 346 -4.25 8.03 16.25
CA PHE A 346 -4.01 7.98 17.69
C PHE A 346 -2.71 8.68 18.09
N ARG A 347 -1.64 8.62 17.27
CA ARG A 347 -0.42 9.42 17.52
C ARG A 347 -0.72 10.92 17.55
N VAL A 348 -1.61 11.39 16.67
CA VAL A 348 -2.02 12.81 16.68
C VAL A 348 -2.90 13.14 17.90
N LEU A 349 -3.87 12.29 18.22
CA LEU A 349 -4.77 12.50 19.35
C LEU A 349 -4.03 12.46 20.70
N ASN A 350 -2.97 11.67 20.80
CA ASN A 350 -2.11 11.56 21.98
C ASN A 350 -1.03 12.65 22.05
N GLY A 351 -0.88 13.47 21.00
CA GLY A 351 0.17 14.51 20.94
C GLY A 351 1.58 13.98 20.62
N GLU A 352 1.70 12.75 20.18
CA GLU A 352 2.96 12.11 19.76
C GLU A 352 3.38 12.57 18.36
N GLU A 353 2.43 13.00 17.54
CA GLU A 353 2.63 13.50 16.18
C GLU A 353 1.77 14.74 15.95
N GLN A 354 2.29 15.71 15.20
CA GLN A 354 1.49 16.84 14.75
C GLN A 354 0.89 16.54 13.37
N ALA A 355 -0.42 16.75 13.24
CA ALA A 355 -1.08 16.60 11.95
C ALA A 355 -0.55 17.65 10.96
N LYS A 356 -0.14 17.19 9.79
CA LYS A 356 0.36 18.01 8.68
C LYS A 356 -0.79 18.50 7.80
N ARG A 357 -0.49 19.43 6.89
CA ARG A 357 -1.38 19.85 5.81
C ARG A 357 -0.70 19.64 4.47
N LEU A 358 -1.48 19.50 3.41
CA LEU A 358 -0.95 19.42 2.06
C LEU A 358 -0.39 20.79 1.66
N GLY A 359 0.87 20.82 1.19
CA GLY A 359 1.52 22.06 0.73
C GLY A 359 2.15 22.93 1.83
N THR A 360 2.25 22.43 3.07
CA THR A 360 2.96 23.13 4.17
C THR A 360 4.24 22.42 4.55
#